data_9a4a4430c1f1c0917f09c753c34dbaa0
#
_entry.id   9a4a4430c1f1c0917f09c753c34dbaa0
#
_cell.length_a   1.000
_cell.length_b   1.000
_cell.length_c   1.000
_cell.angle_alpha   90.00
_cell.angle_beta   90.00
_cell.angle_gamma   90.00
#
_symmetry.space_group_name_H-M   'P 1'
#
loop_
_entity.id
_entity.type
_entity.pdbx_description
1 polymer ?
#
loop_
_entity_poly.entity_id
_entity_poly.type
_entity_poly.pdbx_seq_one_letter_code
_entity_poly.pdbx_strand_id
1 'polypeptide(L)'
;MFNIDHKSIARWSTPAVVLVIGVLSLWGGFARRWISDDGLIVLRTVRNLEAGNGPVFNMGERVEANTSTLWQYLIFLVRWVTHANLEGIAIYLGLFLAVAAMVVGTGASASMRSGAVLPAGALVYLALPPARAFFTSGLEWGLCIFYLAVLWWLLLRWSRPRRHSGSNSDAYWLAFWAGLSWLVRPELALYGGLVGIVLLVSHRWWKILAVAVPLPLAYEIFRMGYYGLLTPHTAVAKSAAGSEWGKGFTYLADFAGPYWLFLPLIVLAIAGLWKADLRPTALRSTATATYLFVGAAL
;
A
#
# COMPACT_ATOMS: atom_id res chain seq x y z
N MET A 1 -16.01 7.71 44.47
CA MET A 1 -16.41 8.05 43.08
C MET A 1 -15.11 8.39 42.35
N PHE A 2 -14.57 7.45 41.57
CA PHE A 2 -13.30 7.67 40.85
C PHE A 2 -13.53 8.67 39.72
N ASN A 3 -12.91 9.83 39.85
CA ASN A 3 -12.93 10.87 38.81
C ASN A 3 -11.96 10.41 37.69
N ILE A 4 -12.51 9.70 36.70
CA ILE A 4 -11.73 9.22 35.56
C ILE A 4 -11.45 10.41 34.66
N ASP A 5 -10.20 10.84 34.63
CA ASP A 5 -9.78 11.93 33.75
C ASP A 5 -9.88 11.50 32.28
N HIS A 6 -10.92 11.93 31.61
CA HIS A 6 -11.19 11.64 30.20
C HIS A 6 -10.03 12.02 29.27
N LYS A 7 -9.20 12.99 29.64
CA LYS A 7 -8.01 13.39 28.86
C LYS A 7 -6.90 12.35 28.98
N SER A 8 -6.74 11.71 30.14
CA SER A 8 -5.73 10.65 30.31
C SER A 8 -6.13 9.38 29.56
N ILE A 9 -7.41 8.99 29.58
CA ILE A 9 -7.92 7.84 28.81
C ILE A 9 -7.69 8.04 27.31
N ALA A 10 -8.01 9.22 26.77
CA ALA A 10 -7.77 9.54 25.36
C ALA A 10 -6.29 9.49 24.97
N ARG A 11 -5.40 9.84 25.90
CA ARG A 11 -3.94 9.82 25.65
C ARG A 11 -3.38 8.40 25.52
N TRP A 12 -3.87 7.43 26.30
CA TRP A 12 -3.40 6.04 26.28
C TRP A 12 -4.17 5.14 25.32
N SER A 13 -5.37 5.53 24.90
CA SER A 13 -6.21 4.71 24.03
C SER A 13 -5.58 4.49 22.64
N THR A 14 -4.99 5.52 22.05
CA THR A 14 -4.40 5.42 20.69
C THR A 14 -3.21 4.44 20.64
N PRO A 15 -2.15 4.56 21.46
CA PRO A 15 -1.05 3.62 21.42
C PRO A 15 -1.48 2.18 21.78
N ALA A 16 -2.42 2.01 22.71
CA ALA A 16 -2.95 0.70 23.05
C ALA A 16 -3.69 0.06 21.87
N VAL A 17 -4.54 0.82 21.17
CA VAL A 17 -5.25 0.36 19.98
C VAL A 17 -4.27 -0.03 18.86
N VAL A 18 -3.27 0.80 18.59
CA VAL A 18 -2.24 0.51 17.58
C VAL A 18 -1.47 -0.76 17.93
N LEU A 19 -1.09 -0.94 19.21
CA LEU A 19 -0.42 -2.14 19.69
C LEU A 19 -1.30 -3.39 19.50
N VAL A 20 -2.56 -3.34 19.91
CA VAL A 20 -3.51 -4.46 19.74
C VAL A 20 -3.68 -4.84 18.28
N ILE A 21 -3.87 -3.86 17.38
CA ILE A 21 -3.97 -4.12 15.96
C ILE A 21 -2.67 -4.74 15.41
N GLY A 22 -1.50 -4.24 15.82
CA GLY A 22 -0.21 -4.82 15.44
C GLY A 22 -0.07 -6.28 15.88
N VAL A 23 -0.41 -6.58 17.14
CA VAL A 23 -0.35 -7.96 17.69
C VAL A 23 -1.34 -8.89 16.97
N LEU A 24 -2.58 -8.46 16.75
CA LEU A 24 -3.58 -9.26 16.04
C LEU A 24 -3.16 -9.51 14.58
N SER A 25 -2.57 -8.53 13.92
CA SER A 25 -2.04 -8.67 12.55
C SER A 25 -0.89 -9.68 12.50
N LEU A 26 0.06 -9.55 13.44
CA LEU A 26 1.19 -10.46 13.56
C LEU A 26 0.72 -11.89 13.82
N TRP A 27 -0.13 -12.08 14.81
CA TRP A 27 -0.66 -13.40 15.16
C TRP A 27 -1.49 -14.00 14.03
N GLY A 28 -2.40 -13.22 13.43
CA GLY A 28 -3.27 -13.70 12.35
C GLY A 28 -2.51 -14.11 11.09
N GLY A 29 -1.48 -13.36 10.70
CA GLY A 29 -0.62 -13.71 9.56
C GLY A 29 0.36 -14.84 9.90
N PHE A 30 0.97 -14.82 11.09
CA PHE A 30 1.91 -15.86 11.51
C PHE A 30 1.26 -17.23 11.66
N ALA A 31 0.03 -17.31 12.20
CA ALA A 31 -0.70 -18.56 12.37
C ALA A 31 -1.10 -19.22 11.03
N ARG A 32 -1.12 -18.46 9.94
CA ARG A 32 -1.57 -18.89 8.61
C ARG A 32 -0.45 -18.87 7.56
N ARG A 33 0.81 -19.00 7.99
CA ARG A 33 1.97 -18.96 7.08
C ARG A 33 1.84 -19.98 5.96
N TRP A 34 1.99 -19.49 4.75
CA TRP A 34 2.04 -20.30 3.53
C TRP A 34 2.72 -19.51 2.42
N ILE A 35 3.03 -20.17 1.33
CA ILE A 35 3.50 -19.51 0.11
C ILE A 35 2.67 -20.02 -1.05
N SER A 36 2.26 -19.11 -1.93
CA SER A 36 1.52 -19.46 -3.14
C SER A 36 2.47 -19.89 -4.26
N ASP A 37 1.95 -20.62 -5.24
CA ASP A 37 2.63 -20.93 -6.48
C ASP A 37 3.06 -19.67 -7.24
N ASP A 38 2.20 -18.66 -7.33
CA ASP A 38 2.55 -17.35 -7.91
C ASP A 38 3.68 -16.65 -7.14
N GLY A 39 3.72 -16.79 -5.81
CA GLY A 39 4.85 -16.30 -4.99
C GLY A 39 6.17 -16.96 -5.37
N LEU A 40 6.16 -18.25 -5.73
CA LEU A 40 7.35 -18.97 -6.19
C LEU A 40 7.88 -18.47 -7.54
N ILE A 41 7.02 -17.88 -8.39
CA ILE A 41 7.44 -17.22 -9.65
C ILE A 41 8.41 -16.07 -9.35
N VAL A 42 8.08 -15.24 -8.36
CA VAL A 42 8.94 -14.14 -7.92
C VAL A 42 10.29 -14.69 -7.41
N LEU A 43 10.23 -15.72 -6.56
CA LEU A 43 11.45 -16.31 -5.99
C LEU A 43 12.36 -16.95 -7.06
N ARG A 44 11.77 -17.54 -8.11
CA ARG A 44 12.54 -18.06 -9.24
C ARG A 44 13.31 -16.96 -9.95
N THR A 45 12.68 -15.81 -10.18
CA THR A 45 13.36 -14.65 -10.77
C THR A 45 14.48 -14.13 -9.87
N VAL A 46 14.27 -14.09 -8.55
CA VAL A 46 15.32 -13.70 -7.59
C VAL A 46 16.49 -14.68 -7.59
N ARG A 47 16.25 -16.01 -7.68
CA ARG A 47 17.31 -17.00 -7.83
C ARG A 47 18.14 -16.80 -9.09
N ASN A 48 17.50 -16.49 -10.22
CA ASN A 48 18.21 -16.20 -11.46
C ASN A 48 19.04 -14.92 -11.34
N LEU A 49 18.50 -13.90 -10.68
CA LEU A 49 19.24 -12.66 -10.42
C LEU A 49 20.47 -12.91 -9.53
N GLU A 50 20.34 -13.71 -8.47
CA GLU A 50 21.44 -14.10 -7.58
C GLU A 50 22.52 -14.93 -8.31
N ALA A 51 22.10 -15.79 -9.23
CA ALA A 51 23.01 -16.62 -10.05
C ALA A 51 23.70 -15.86 -11.19
N GLY A 52 23.43 -14.55 -11.36
CA GLY A 52 24.01 -13.74 -12.44
C GLY A 52 23.32 -13.90 -13.80
N ASN A 53 22.21 -14.64 -13.89
CA ASN A 53 21.45 -14.82 -15.13
C ASN A 53 20.58 -13.59 -15.50
N GLY A 54 20.54 -12.59 -14.60
CA GLY A 54 19.68 -11.43 -14.72
C GLY A 54 18.27 -11.62 -14.12
N PRO A 55 17.44 -10.57 -14.14
CA PRO A 55 16.10 -10.60 -13.56
C PRO A 55 15.08 -11.29 -14.50
N VAL A 56 15.31 -12.56 -14.79
CA VAL A 56 14.55 -13.37 -15.76
C VAL A 56 13.89 -14.58 -15.12
N PHE A 57 12.79 -15.04 -15.70
CA PHE A 57 12.10 -16.23 -15.22
C PHE A 57 12.85 -17.52 -15.62
N ASN A 58 13.26 -17.65 -16.88
CA ASN A 58 14.11 -18.74 -17.38
C ASN A 58 15.46 -18.20 -17.84
N MET A 59 16.51 -19.00 -17.64
CA MET A 59 17.83 -18.71 -18.20
C MET A 59 17.77 -18.65 -19.74
N GLY A 60 18.43 -17.66 -20.32
CA GLY A 60 18.47 -17.48 -21.78
C GLY A 60 17.27 -16.73 -22.38
N GLU A 61 16.22 -16.47 -21.60
CA GLU A 61 15.02 -15.74 -22.02
C GLU A 61 14.91 -14.42 -21.28
N ARG A 62 14.62 -13.33 -21.99
CA ARG A 62 14.37 -12.02 -21.37
C ARG A 62 12.89 -11.81 -21.13
N VAL A 63 12.33 -12.56 -20.18
CA VAL A 63 10.91 -12.51 -19.80
C VAL A 63 10.76 -11.95 -18.40
N GLU A 64 10.05 -10.82 -18.29
CA GLU A 64 9.63 -10.24 -17.01
C GLU A 64 8.32 -10.91 -16.55
N ALA A 65 8.42 -11.87 -15.62
CA ALA A 65 7.28 -12.62 -15.12
C ALA A 65 6.59 -11.95 -13.93
N ASN A 66 7.22 -10.95 -13.31
CA ASN A 66 6.73 -10.30 -12.10
C ASN A 66 6.07 -8.96 -12.43
N THR A 67 4.93 -8.67 -11.77
CA THR A 67 4.24 -7.38 -11.89
C THR A 67 4.75 -6.35 -10.87
N SER A 68 5.30 -6.81 -9.74
CA SER A 68 5.86 -5.96 -8.69
C SER A 68 7.38 -5.96 -8.73
N THR A 69 7.93 -4.98 -9.43
CA THR A 69 9.38 -4.77 -9.52
C THR A 69 10.00 -4.55 -8.15
N LEU A 70 9.39 -3.68 -7.34
CA LEU A 70 9.95 -3.32 -6.04
C LEU A 70 9.98 -4.52 -5.09
N TRP A 71 8.98 -5.41 -5.13
CA TRP A 71 8.93 -6.62 -4.31
C TRP A 71 10.08 -7.56 -4.63
N GLN A 72 10.32 -7.83 -5.91
CA GLN A 72 11.42 -8.65 -6.38
C GLN A 72 12.78 -8.15 -5.87
N TYR A 73 13.05 -6.85 -6.02
CA TYR A 73 14.34 -6.29 -5.60
C TYR A 73 14.48 -6.15 -4.08
N LEU A 74 13.37 -5.98 -3.34
CA LEU A 74 13.40 -6.03 -1.88
C LEU A 74 13.77 -7.43 -1.37
N ILE A 75 13.18 -8.49 -1.94
CA ILE A 75 13.55 -9.87 -1.59
C ILE A 75 15.02 -10.12 -1.95
N PHE A 76 15.45 -9.71 -3.14
CA PHE A 76 16.85 -9.85 -3.56
C PHE A 76 17.81 -9.14 -2.59
N LEU A 77 17.51 -7.90 -2.20
CA LEU A 77 18.34 -7.13 -1.28
C LEU A 77 18.44 -7.80 0.10
N VAL A 78 17.31 -8.25 0.66
CA VAL A 78 17.29 -8.95 1.94
C VAL A 78 18.07 -10.26 1.84
N ARG A 79 17.91 -11.00 0.75
CA ARG A 79 18.67 -12.24 0.49
C ARG A 79 20.17 -11.97 0.42
N TRP A 80 20.57 -10.95 -0.33
CA TRP A 80 21.98 -10.57 -0.49
C TRP A 80 22.65 -10.21 0.84
N VAL A 81 21.92 -9.55 1.74
CA VAL A 81 22.44 -9.14 3.06
C VAL A 81 22.42 -10.29 4.07
N THR A 82 21.33 -11.08 4.09
CA THR A 82 21.11 -12.06 5.18
C THR A 82 21.51 -13.48 4.84
N HIS A 83 21.63 -13.81 3.54
CA HIS A 83 21.81 -15.18 3.02
C HIS A 83 20.74 -16.18 3.48
N ALA A 84 19.59 -15.70 4.03
CA ALA A 84 18.49 -16.54 4.47
C ALA A 84 17.75 -17.17 3.28
N ASN A 85 16.99 -18.25 3.48
CA ASN A 85 16.22 -18.87 2.41
C ASN A 85 15.16 -17.91 1.85
N LEU A 86 14.92 -17.97 0.54
CA LEU A 86 14.06 -17.04 -0.18
C LEU A 86 12.60 -17.13 0.27
N GLU A 87 12.13 -18.35 0.53
CA GLU A 87 10.77 -18.62 1.00
C GLU A 87 10.51 -17.96 2.37
N GLY A 88 11.47 -18.11 3.29
CA GLY A 88 11.42 -17.44 4.60
C GLY A 88 11.45 -15.93 4.46
N ILE A 89 12.31 -15.39 3.59
CA ILE A 89 12.36 -13.94 3.34
C ILE A 89 11.00 -13.44 2.84
N ALA A 90 10.41 -14.08 1.83
CA ALA A 90 9.13 -13.65 1.27
C ALA A 90 8.01 -13.68 2.33
N ILE A 91 7.92 -14.75 3.11
CA ILE A 91 6.94 -14.91 4.19
C ILE A 91 7.12 -13.82 5.26
N TYR A 92 8.32 -13.68 5.82
CA TYR A 92 8.53 -12.79 6.98
C TYR A 92 8.62 -11.32 6.59
N LEU A 93 9.15 -10.99 5.41
CA LEU A 93 9.12 -9.63 4.89
C LEU A 93 7.69 -9.20 4.57
N GLY A 94 6.90 -10.07 3.93
CA GLY A 94 5.48 -9.83 3.67
C GLY A 94 4.70 -9.58 4.97
N LEU A 95 4.89 -10.45 5.97
CA LEU A 95 4.27 -10.29 7.29
C LEU A 95 4.71 -9.00 7.99
N PHE A 96 6.00 -8.69 7.99
CA PHE A 96 6.54 -7.46 8.57
C PHE A 96 5.89 -6.22 7.94
N LEU A 97 5.86 -6.14 6.61
CA LEU A 97 5.26 -5.02 5.90
C LEU A 97 3.75 -4.92 6.15
N ALA A 98 3.04 -6.06 6.22
CA ALA A 98 1.62 -6.08 6.52
C ALA A 98 1.33 -5.57 7.95
N VAL A 99 2.09 -6.01 8.94
CA VAL A 99 1.97 -5.51 10.33
C VAL A 99 2.30 -4.02 10.38
N ALA A 100 3.38 -3.60 9.74
CA ALA A 100 3.77 -2.18 9.65
C ALA A 100 2.67 -1.33 8.99
N ALA A 101 2.04 -1.84 7.93
CA ALA A 101 0.89 -1.18 7.28
C ALA A 101 -0.27 -0.96 8.24
N MET A 102 -0.65 -1.99 8.99
CA MET A 102 -1.75 -1.93 9.96
C MET A 102 -1.45 -0.95 11.10
N VAL A 103 -0.21 -0.92 11.59
CA VAL A 103 0.25 0.02 12.62
C VAL A 103 0.26 1.44 12.11
N VAL A 104 0.89 1.69 10.94
CA VAL A 104 1.00 3.04 10.35
C VAL A 104 -0.37 3.58 9.96
N GLY A 105 -1.19 2.79 9.27
CA GLY A 105 -2.53 3.19 8.82
C GLY A 105 -3.47 3.51 9.98
N THR A 106 -3.47 2.67 11.02
CA THR A 106 -4.25 2.89 12.24
C THR A 106 -3.77 4.14 12.98
N GLY A 107 -2.46 4.29 13.17
CA GLY A 107 -1.87 5.46 13.82
C GLY A 107 -2.12 6.76 13.06
N ALA A 108 -2.00 6.74 11.74
CA ALA A 108 -2.30 7.88 10.88
C ALA A 108 -3.77 8.30 11.00
N SER A 109 -4.70 7.36 10.92
CA SER A 109 -6.15 7.62 11.05
C SER A 109 -6.53 8.07 12.47
N ALA A 110 -5.93 7.48 13.50
CA ALA A 110 -6.12 7.90 14.88
C ALA A 110 -5.70 9.36 15.12
N SER A 111 -4.65 9.79 14.45
CA SER A 111 -4.13 11.17 14.57
C SER A 111 -5.07 12.25 14.01
N MET A 112 -6.14 11.88 13.32
CA MET A 112 -7.18 12.81 12.83
C MET A 112 -8.23 13.16 13.91
N ARG A 113 -8.25 12.47 15.02
CA ARG A 113 -9.26 12.62 16.08
C ARG A 113 -8.65 12.99 17.43
N SER A 114 -9.40 13.76 18.20
CA SER A 114 -9.13 14.03 19.61
C SER A 114 -10.06 13.19 20.47
N GLY A 115 -9.69 11.96 20.80
CA GLY A 115 -10.54 11.09 21.65
C GLY A 115 -10.29 9.61 21.42
N ALA A 116 -11.15 8.76 21.99
CA ALA A 116 -11.06 7.32 21.79
C ALA A 116 -11.23 6.95 20.32
N VAL A 117 -10.38 6.06 19.83
CA VAL A 117 -10.34 5.64 18.43
C VAL A 117 -10.82 4.20 18.33
N LEU A 118 -11.88 3.99 17.54
CA LEU A 118 -12.26 2.65 17.10
C LEU A 118 -11.57 2.37 15.74
N PRO A 119 -10.65 1.39 15.67
CA PRO A 119 -9.95 1.05 14.41
C PRO A 119 -10.82 0.15 13.53
N ALA A 120 -12.06 0.60 13.22
CA ALA A 120 -13.07 -0.23 12.57
C ALA A 120 -12.60 -0.81 11.24
N GLY A 121 -11.93 -0.01 10.40
CA GLY A 121 -11.38 -0.49 9.12
C GLY A 121 -10.34 -1.60 9.31
N ALA A 122 -9.43 -1.45 10.28
CA ALA A 122 -8.44 -2.46 10.60
C ALA A 122 -9.08 -3.76 11.14
N LEU A 123 -10.11 -3.64 11.97
CA LEU A 123 -10.85 -4.79 12.50
C LEU A 123 -11.60 -5.53 11.39
N VAL A 124 -12.29 -4.81 10.49
CA VAL A 124 -12.96 -5.40 9.33
C VAL A 124 -11.93 -6.13 8.45
N TYR A 125 -10.81 -5.48 8.15
CA TYR A 125 -9.75 -6.09 7.34
C TYR A 125 -9.20 -7.37 8.00
N LEU A 126 -8.93 -7.35 9.29
CA LEU A 126 -8.43 -8.51 10.04
C LEU A 126 -9.50 -9.61 10.25
N ALA A 127 -10.78 -9.27 10.16
CA ALA A 127 -11.85 -10.27 10.21
C ALA A 127 -11.90 -11.13 8.94
N LEU A 128 -11.37 -10.65 7.81
CA LEU A 128 -11.35 -11.35 6.54
C LEU A 128 -10.25 -12.43 6.51
N PRO A 129 -10.57 -13.74 6.43
CA PRO A 129 -9.57 -14.80 6.37
C PRO A 129 -8.60 -14.66 5.19
N PRO A 130 -9.06 -14.35 3.96
CA PRO A 130 -8.14 -14.14 2.83
C PRO A 130 -7.14 -13.02 3.08
N ALA A 131 -7.57 -11.88 3.64
CA ALA A 131 -6.66 -10.76 3.91
C ALA A 131 -5.49 -11.15 4.81
N ARG A 132 -5.76 -11.91 5.89
CA ARG A 132 -4.72 -12.42 6.79
C ARG A 132 -3.83 -13.49 6.15
N ALA A 133 -4.42 -14.37 5.35
CA ALA A 133 -3.68 -15.42 4.66
C ALA A 133 -2.68 -14.82 3.65
N PHE A 134 -3.09 -13.80 2.92
CA PHE A 134 -2.24 -13.14 1.93
C PHE A 134 -1.07 -12.34 2.52
N PHE A 135 -1.03 -12.06 3.84
CA PHE A 135 0.14 -11.44 4.47
C PHE A 135 1.44 -12.20 4.26
N THR A 136 1.35 -13.51 4.10
CA THR A 136 2.52 -14.42 4.01
C THR A 136 2.55 -15.23 2.72
N SER A 137 1.71 -14.91 1.74
CA SER A 137 1.55 -15.67 0.51
C SER A 137 2.78 -15.71 -0.42
N GLY A 138 3.83 -14.97 -0.11
CA GLY A 138 4.99 -14.78 -0.98
C GLY A 138 4.80 -13.71 -2.04
N LEU A 139 3.56 -13.23 -2.23
CA LEU A 139 3.22 -12.12 -3.12
C LEU A 139 3.49 -10.77 -2.44
N GLU A 140 3.45 -9.71 -3.23
CA GLU A 140 3.67 -8.32 -2.83
C GLU A 140 2.55 -7.69 -1.99
N TRP A 141 1.58 -8.49 -1.51
CA TRP A 141 0.40 -7.97 -0.81
C TRP A 141 0.76 -7.11 0.41
N GLY A 142 1.69 -7.58 1.24
CA GLY A 142 2.20 -6.82 2.39
C GLY A 142 2.81 -5.48 1.97
N LEU A 143 3.56 -5.46 0.85
CA LEU A 143 4.13 -4.24 0.30
C LEU A 143 3.04 -3.28 -0.21
N CYS A 144 2.01 -3.78 -0.88
CA CYS A 144 0.91 -2.95 -1.40
C CYS A 144 0.17 -2.22 -0.28
N ILE A 145 -0.24 -2.94 0.78
CA ILE A 145 -0.94 -2.31 1.90
C ILE A 145 -0.01 -1.39 2.70
N PHE A 146 1.28 -1.71 2.81
CA PHE A 146 2.27 -0.82 3.44
C PHE A 146 2.46 0.46 2.63
N TYR A 147 2.56 0.34 1.31
CA TYR A 147 2.61 1.49 0.41
C TYR A 147 1.40 2.42 0.63
N LEU A 148 0.18 1.87 0.63
CA LEU A 148 -1.04 2.64 0.83
C LEU A 148 -1.10 3.28 2.23
N ALA A 149 -0.68 2.57 3.27
CA ALA A 149 -0.66 3.09 4.63
C ALA A 149 0.31 4.28 4.79
N VAL A 150 1.51 4.18 4.20
CA VAL A 150 2.49 5.26 4.22
C VAL A 150 2.04 6.43 3.33
N LEU A 151 1.48 6.15 2.14
CA LEU A 151 0.91 7.19 1.28
C LEU A 151 -0.17 7.99 2.03
N TRP A 152 -1.08 7.30 2.70
CA TRP A 152 -2.10 7.91 3.56
C TRP A 152 -1.49 8.76 4.68
N TRP A 153 -0.53 8.21 5.41
CA TRP A 153 0.16 8.93 6.46
C TRP A 153 0.87 10.20 5.97
N LEU A 154 1.60 10.11 4.85
CA LEU A 154 2.29 11.26 4.24
C LEU A 154 1.29 12.31 3.72
N LEU A 155 0.19 11.86 3.12
CA LEU A 155 -0.86 12.73 2.62
C LEU A 155 -1.53 13.52 3.76
N LEU A 156 -1.80 12.87 4.90
CA LEU A 156 -2.30 13.53 6.10
C LEU A 156 -1.28 14.52 6.68
N ARG A 157 0.00 14.17 6.72
CA ARG A 157 1.05 15.09 7.16
C ARG A 157 1.13 16.32 6.27
N TRP A 158 1.12 16.12 4.97
CA TRP A 158 1.16 17.21 4.01
C TRP A 158 -0.09 18.10 4.10
N SER A 159 -1.27 17.52 4.31
CA SER A 159 -2.55 18.25 4.34
C SER A 159 -2.74 19.15 5.56
N ARG A 160 -2.02 18.92 6.66
CA ARG A 160 -2.18 19.67 7.90
C ARG A 160 -1.57 21.07 7.82
N PRO A 161 -2.28 22.10 8.32
CA PRO A 161 -1.71 23.45 8.46
C PRO A 161 -0.49 23.40 9.41
N ARG A 162 0.65 23.88 8.97
CA ARG A 162 1.83 24.03 9.84
C ARG A 162 1.83 25.41 10.49
N ARG A 163 2.10 25.46 11.80
CA ARG A 163 2.31 26.73 12.52
C ARG A 163 3.58 27.47 12.09
N HIS A 164 4.53 26.82 11.46
CA HIS A 164 5.78 27.40 10.96
C HIS A 164 5.95 27.10 9.48
N SER A 165 5.86 28.12 8.68
CA SER A 165 6.12 28.13 7.24
C SER A 165 7.60 27.84 6.96
N GLY A 166 7.91 26.90 6.08
CA GLY A 166 9.23 26.81 5.48
C GLY A 166 9.67 25.48 4.90
N SER A 167 9.19 24.34 5.37
CA SER A 167 9.68 23.07 4.84
C SER A 167 8.72 22.42 3.85
N ASN A 168 9.11 22.37 2.57
CA ASN A 168 8.45 21.57 1.53
C ASN A 168 8.77 20.07 1.64
N SER A 169 9.46 19.64 2.70
CA SER A 169 9.95 18.25 2.80
C SER A 169 8.82 17.23 2.77
N ASP A 170 7.65 17.52 3.38
CA ASP A 170 6.51 16.61 3.31
C ASP A 170 5.96 16.44 1.89
N ALA A 171 5.97 17.52 1.10
CA ALA A 171 5.58 17.47 -0.30
C ALA A 171 6.55 16.61 -1.13
N TYR A 172 7.85 16.71 -0.85
CA TYR A 172 8.85 15.92 -1.57
C TYR A 172 8.82 14.44 -1.16
N TRP A 173 8.68 14.15 0.14
CA TRP A 173 8.48 12.76 0.57
C TRP A 173 7.21 12.15 0.00
N LEU A 174 6.12 12.92 -0.03
CA LEU A 174 4.86 12.48 -0.64
C LEU A 174 5.01 12.28 -2.15
N ALA A 175 5.73 13.18 -2.85
CA ALA A 175 6.00 13.04 -4.28
C ALA A 175 6.85 11.80 -4.60
N PHE A 176 7.93 11.57 -3.84
CA PHE A 176 8.76 10.37 -3.96
C PHE A 176 7.93 9.10 -3.77
N TRP A 177 7.14 9.06 -2.69
CA TRP A 177 6.30 7.91 -2.39
C TRP A 177 5.23 7.69 -3.44
N ALA A 178 4.57 8.76 -3.92
CA ALA A 178 3.61 8.69 -5.02
C ALA A 178 4.25 8.13 -6.31
N GLY A 179 5.48 8.53 -6.64
CA GLY A 179 6.23 8.00 -7.77
C GLY A 179 6.52 6.49 -7.69
N LEU A 180 6.73 5.95 -6.47
CA LEU A 180 6.97 4.52 -6.29
C LEU A 180 5.78 3.63 -6.63
N SER A 181 4.56 4.18 -6.75
CA SER A 181 3.33 3.42 -7.00
C SER A 181 3.46 2.43 -8.15
N TRP A 182 4.02 2.88 -9.26
CA TRP A 182 4.22 2.08 -10.48
C TRP A 182 5.14 0.88 -10.26
N LEU A 183 6.16 1.03 -9.42
CA LEU A 183 7.12 -0.04 -9.12
C LEU A 183 6.58 -1.02 -8.07
N VAL A 184 5.66 -0.58 -7.23
CA VAL A 184 4.94 -1.47 -6.29
C VAL A 184 3.94 -2.33 -7.06
N ARG A 185 3.02 -1.70 -7.77
CA ARG A 185 2.12 -2.33 -8.75
C ARG A 185 1.55 -1.26 -9.69
N PRO A 186 1.38 -1.55 -10.98
CA PRO A 186 0.83 -0.59 -11.93
C PRO A 186 -0.54 -0.03 -11.53
N GLU A 187 -1.41 -0.83 -10.92
CA GLU A 187 -2.75 -0.42 -10.49
C GLU A 187 -2.70 0.66 -9.39
N LEU A 188 -1.66 0.66 -8.56
CA LEU A 188 -1.48 1.66 -7.52
C LEU A 188 -1.12 3.05 -8.07
N ALA A 189 -0.83 3.14 -9.38
CA ALA A 189 -0.65 4.42 -10.06
C ALA A 189 -1.90 5.31 -10.00
N LEU A 190 -3.10 4.74 -9.81
CA LEU A 190 -4.32 5.52 -9.55
C LEU A 190 -4.16 6.38 -8.29
N TYR A 191 -3.67 5.81 -7.21
CA TYR A 191 -3.41 6.53 -5.96
C TYR A 191 -2.26 7.51 -6.09
N GLY A 192 -1.11 7.04 -6.58
CA GLY A 192 0.08 7.86 -6.75
C GLY A 192 -0.12 9.00 -7.75
N GLY A 193 -0.81 8.73 -8.87
CA GLY A 193 -1.11 9.70 -9.91
C GLY A 193 -2.03 10.82 -9.45
N LEU A 194 -3.12 10.50 -8.76
CA LEU A 194 -4.03 11.52 -8.20
C LEU A 194 -3.32 12.42 -7.20
N VAL A 195 -2.54 11.84 -6.29
CA VAL A 195 -1.72 12.60 -5.34
C VAL A 195 -0.69 13.45 -6.07
N GLY A 196 -0.05 12.90 -7.10
CA GLY A 196 0.91 13.60 -7.96
C GLY A 196 0.30 14.83 -8.63
N ILE A 197 -0.89 14.71 -9.22
CA ILE A 197 -1.60 15.82 -9.86
C ILE A 197 -1.83 16.97 -8.85
N VAL A 198 -2.31 16.67 -7.65
CA VAL A 198 -2.55 17.69 -6.62
C VAL A 198 -1.25 18.36 -6.18
N LEU A 199 -0.17 17.60 -6.07
CA LEU A 199 1.15 18.16 -5.74
C LEU A 199 1.68 19.08 -6.85
N LEU A 200 1.50 18.72 -8.12
CA LEU A 200 1.91 19.53 -9.27
C LEU A 200 1.19 20.88 -9.34
N VAL A 201 -0.09 20.90 -8.98
CA VAL A 201 -0.88 22.14 -8.93
C VAL A 201 -0.56 22.97 -7.68
N SER A 202 -0.20 22.33 -6.55
CA SER A 202 0.02 22.99 -5.27
C SER A 202 1.44 23.49 -5.04
N HIS A 203 2.40 23.00 -5.80
CA HIS A 203 3.84 23.28 -5.64
C HIS A 203 4.51 23.59 -6.97
N ARG A 204 5.80 23.96 -6.94
CA ARG A 204 6.59 24.10 -8.17
C ARG A 204 6.71 22.76 -8.87
N TRP A 205 5.95 22.58 -9.95
CA TRP A 205 5.76 21.33 -10.68
C TRP A 205 7.08 20.60 -11.01
N TRP A 206 8.11 21.31 -11.47
CA TRP A 206 9.38 20.70 -11.86
C TRP A 206 10.12 20.04 -10.68
N LYS A 207 10.01 20.59 -9.43
CA LYS A 207 10.60 19.98 -8.25
C LYS A 207 9.88 18.71 -7.85
N ILE A 208 8.56 18.67 -8.01
CA ILE A 208 7.74 17.48 -7.76
C ILE A 208 8.11 16.40 -8.76
N LEU A 209 8.18 16.72 -10.06
CA LEU A 209 8.60 15.77 -11.09
C LEU A 209 10.02 15.27 -10.88
N ALA A 210 10.97 16.16 -10.53
CA ALA A 210 12.36 15.81 -10.26
C ALA A 210 12.52 14.80 -9.09
N VAL A 211 11.54 14.71 -8.20
CA VAL A 211 11.54 13.75 -7.08
C VAL A 211 10.73 12.48 -7.39
N ALA A 212 9.58 12.63 -8.04
CA ALA A 212 8.65 11.51 -8.25
C ALA A 212 9.03 10.62 -9.44
N VAL A 213 9.62 11.18 -10.50
CA VAL A 213 9.74 10.51 -11.80
C VAL A 213 11.04 9.73 -12.00
N PRO A 214 12.22 10.14 -11.50
CA PRO A 214 13.48 9.54 -11.91
C PRO A 214 13.58 8.03 -11.69
N LEU A 215 13.14 7.53 -10.55
CA LEU A 215 13.25 6.10 -10.23
C LEU A 215 12.32 5.24 -11.09
N PRO A 216 11.00 5.50 -11.18
CA PRO A 216 10.14 4.74 -12.09
C PRO A 216 10.55 4.88 -13.57
N LEU A 217 10.98 6.07 -14.00
CA LEU A 217 11.43 6.28 -15.36
C LEU A 217 12.72 5.49 -15.68
N ALA A 218 13.69 5.49 -14.76
CA ALA A 218 14.91 4.71 -14.92
C ALA A 218 14.60 3.21 -15.07
N TYR A 219 13.65 2.71 -14.30
CA TYR A 219 13.23 1.31 -14.46
C TYR A 219 12.50 1.06 -15.78
N GLU A 220 11.65 1.97 -16.25
CA GLU A 220 11.01 1.83 -17.56
C GLU A 220 12.00 1.84 -18.72
N ILE A 221 13.02 2.71 -18.65
CA ILE A 221 14.11 2.70 -19.65
C ILE A 221 14.84 1.36 -19.61
N PHE A 222 15.15 0.82 -18.42
CA PHE A 222 15.72 -0.50 -18.29
C PHE A 222 14.79 -1.59 -18.85
N ARG A 223 13.51 -1.57 -18.52
CA ARG A 223 12.50 -2.53 -19.00
C ARG A 223 12.44 -2.56 -20.52
N MET A 224 12.34 -1.39 -21.15
CA MET A 224 12.33 -1.28 -22.60
C MET A 224 13.61 -1.80 -23.23
N GLY A 225 14.77 -1.44 -22.69
CA GLY A 225 16.06 -1.85 -23.24
C GLY A 225 16.37 -3.33 -23.00
N TYR A 226 15.95 -3.90 -21.88
CA TYR A 226 16.27 -5.26 -21.49
C TYR A 226 15.24 -6.28 -21.97
N TYR A 227 13.94 -6.01 -21.76
CA TYR A 227 12.85 -6.92 -22.09
C TYR A 227 12.14 -6.58 -23.41
N GLY A 228 12.31 -5.37 -23.94
CA GLY A 228 11.68 -4.94 -25.20
C GLY A 228 10.20 -4.57 -25.06
N LEU A 229 9.67 -4.39 -23.85
CA LEU A 229 8.26 -4.11 -23.58
C LEU A 229 8.11 -2.95 -22.59
N LEU A 230 7.00 -2.21 -22.71
CA LEU A 230 6.61 -1.17 -21.74
C LEU A 230 5.87 -1.73 -20.51
N THR A 231 5.31 -2.93 -20.65
CA THR A 231 4.56 -3.60 -19.59
C THR A 231 5.12 -5.00 -19.37
N PRO A 232 5.00 -5.56 -18.14
CA PRO A 232 5.44 -6.93 -17.89
C PRO A 232 4.80 -7.94 -18.84
N HIS A 233 5.53 -8.98 -19.22
CA HIS A 233 5.05 -10.04 -20.11
C HIS A 233 3.78 -10.71 -19.59
N THR A 234 3.59 -10.79 -18.27
CA THR A 234 2.37 -11.31 -17.64
C THR A 234 1.12 -10.50 -17.97
N ALA A 235 1.24 -9.18 -18.16
CA ALA A 235 0.12 -8.34 -18.58
C ALA A 235 -0.24 -8.62 -20.04
N VAL A 236 0.77 -8.80 -20.89
CA VAL A 236 0.58 -9.15 -22.33
C VAL A 236 -0.03 -10.55 -22.47
N ALA A 237 0.51 -11.53 -21.73
CA ALA A 237 0.06 -12.94 -21.79
C ALA A 237 -1.39 -13.12 -21.31
N LYS A 238 -1.84 -12.31 -20.36
CA LYS A 238 -3.23 -12.33 -19.86
C LYS A 238 -4.21 -11.59 -20.79
N SER A 239 -3.76 -11.11 -21.95
CA SER A 239 -4.59 -10.36 -22.90
C SER A 239 -5.38 -9.23 -22.24
N ALA A 240 -4.72 -8.49 -21.34
CA ALA A 240 -5.34 -7.43 -20.53
C ALA A 240 -5.82 -6.20 -21.35
N ALA A 241 -5.95 -6.35 -22.68
CA ALA A 241 -6.31 -5.27 -23.60
C ALA A 241 -7.83 -4.95 -23.61
N GLY A 242 -8.68 -5.79 -23.00
CA GLY A 242 -10.13 -5.61 -22.94
C GLY A 242 -10.66 -5.40 -21.52
N SER A 243 -11.63 -4.49 -21.35
CA SER A 243 -12.35 -4.33 -20.09
C SER A 243 -13.53 -5.32 -20.04
N GLU A 244 -13.53 -6.19 -19.00
CA GLU A 244 -14.62 -7.14 -18.77
C GLU A 244 -15.38 -6.76 -17.49
N TRP A 245 -16.07 -5.63 -17.52
CA TRP A 245 -16.81 -5.08 -16.38
C TRP A 245 -17.77 -6.08 -15.74
N GLY A 246 -18.46 -6.90 -16.56
CA GLY A 246 -19.38 -7.92 -16.06
C GLY A 246 -18.68 -8.94 -15.16
N LYS A 247 -17.52 -9.46 -15.57
CA LYS A 247 -16.72 -10.36 -14.74
C LYS A 247 -16.20 -9.66 -13.49
N GLY A 248 -15.77 -8.39 -13.61
CA GLY A 248 -15.32 -7.60 -12.47
C GLY A 248 -16.37 -7.46 -11.39
N PHE A 249 -17.62 -7.15 -11.75
CA PHE A 249 -18.73 -7.08 -10.80
C PHE A 249 -19.09 -8.45 -10.21
N THR A 250 -19.01 -9.53 -10.99
CA THR A 250 -19.19 -10.88 -10.47
C THR A 250 -18.13 -11.22 -9.41
N TYR A 251 -16.86 -10.99 -9.70
CA TYR A 251 -15.78 -11.21 -8.72
C TYR A 251 -15.95 -10.36 -7.45
N LEU A 252 -16.38 -9.11 -7.60
CA LEU A 252 -16.65 -8.24 -6.45
C LEU A 252 -17.81 -8.81 -5.60
N ALA A 253 -18.87 -9.27 -6.24
CA ALA A 253 -20.01 -9.87 -5.55
C ALA A 253 -19.62 -11.18 -4.86
N ASP A 254 -18.87 -12.05 -5.54
CA ASP A 254 -18.39 -13.32 -5.01
C ASP A 254 -17.45 -13.13 -3.82
N PHE A 255 -16.62 -12.10 -3.84
CA PHE A 255 -15.74 -11.77 -2.73
C PHE A 255 -16.49 -11.12 -1.57
N ALA A 256 -17.32 -10.12 -1.85
CA ALA A 256 -17.97 -9.32 -0.82
C ALA A 256 -19.18 -10.02 -0.19
N GLY A 257 -19.91 -10.85 -0.97
CA GLY A 257 -21.14 -11.51 -0.57
C GLY A 257 -20.97 -12.42 0.64
N PRO A 258 -20.07 -13.43 0.62
CA PRO A 258 -19.87 -14.37 1.73
C PRO A 258 -19.52 -13.72 3.07
N TYR A 259 -18.91 -12.53 3.04
CA TYR A 259 -18.48 -11.79 4.24
C TYR A 259 -19.42 -10.64 4.60
N TRP A 260 -20.51 -10.45 3.85
CA TRP A 260 -21.43 -9.31 4.02
C TRP A 260 -20.69 -7.97 4.06
N LEU A 261 -19.60 -7.87 3.28
CA LEU A 261 -18.61 -6.78 3.39
C LEU A 261 -19.22 -5.41 3.08
N PHE A 262 -20.21 -5.34 2.22
CA PHE A 262 -20.90 -4.09 1.89
C PHE A 262 -21.61 -3.47 3.10
N LEU A 263 -22.17 -4.30 4.00
CA LEU A 263 -22.88 -3.79 5.17
C LEU A 263 -21.96 -2.97 6.12
N PRO A 264 -20.85 -3.51 6.66
CA PRO A 264 -19.96 -2.72 7.50
C PRO A 264 -19.34 -1.54 6.76
N LEU A 265 -19.05 -1.63 5.46
CA LEU A 265 -18.52 -0.52 4.68
C LEU A 265 -19.55 0.62 4.55
N ILE A 266 -20.82 0.31 4.25
CA ILE A 266 -21.91 1.31 4.19
C ILE A 266 -22.10 1.97 5.55
N VAL A 267 -22.17 1.18 6.64
CA VAL A 267 -22.32 1.72 8.01
C VAL A 267 -21.17 2.66 8.36
N LEU A 268 -19.92 2.27 8.04
CA LEU A 268 -18.74 3.09 8.29
C LEU A 268 -18.73 4.36 7.43
N ALA A 269 -19.15 4.27 6.17
CA ALA A 269 -19.27 5.42 5.28
C ALA A 269 -20.32 6.42 5.81
N ILE A 270 -21.52 5.95 6.15
CA ILE A 270 -22.58 6.80 6.72
C ILE A 270 -22.11 7.44 8.03
N ALA A 271 -21.56 6.66 8.96
CA ALA A 271 -21.07 7.18 10.25
C ALA A 271 -19.90 8.16 10.08
N GLY A 272 -19.04 7.93 9.09
CA GLY A 272 -17.93 8.82 8.74
C GLY A 272 -18.42 10.14 8.16
N LEU A 273 -19.34 10.08 7.20
CA LEU A 273 -19.92 11.25 6.54
C LEU A 273 -20.78 12.10 7.50
N TRP A 274 -21.52 11.47 8.41
CA TRP A 274 -22.37 12.17 9.37
C TRP A 274 -21.59 13.11 10.31
N LYS A 275 -20.35 12.75 10.68
CA LYS A 275 -19.54 13.50 11.65
C LYS A 275 -18.37 14.27 11.03
N ALA A 276 -18.14 14.13 9.75
CA ALA A 276 -17.00 14.74 9.08
C ALA A 276 -17.41 16.06 8.40
N ASP A 277 -16.74 17.15 8.77
CA ASP A 277 -16.72 18.33 7.91
C ASP A 277 -15.75 18.04 6.75
N LEU A 278 -16.29 17.52 5.66
CA LEU A 278 -15.55 17.16 4.45
C LEU A 278 -15.53 18.30 3.43
N ARG A 279 -15.87 19.53 3.81
CA ARG A 279 -15.79 20.67 2.88
C ARG A 279 -14.34 21.05 2.67
N PRO A 280 -13.80 20.92 1.45
CA PRO A 280 -12.46 21.39 1.17
C PRO A 280 -12.45 22.92 1.16
N THR A 281 -11.85 23.52 2.17
CA THR A 281 -11.65 24.97 2.25
C THR A 281 -10.44 25.43 1.44
N ALA A 282 -9.52 24.48 1.15
CA ALA A 282 -8.33 24.70 0.34
C ALA A 282 -7.91 23.37 -0.31
N LEU A 283 -7.17 23.46 -1.39
CA LEU A 283 -6.63 22.28 -2.08
C LEU A 283 -5.76 21.42 -1.14
N ARG A 284 -5.06 22.06 -0.21
CA ARG A 284 -4.29 21.42 0.86
C ARG A 284 -5.13 21.34 2.12
N SER A 285 -6.00 20.33 2.20
CA SER A 285 -6.86 20.08 3.37
C SER A 285 -6.99 18.59 3.63
N THR A 286 -7.36 18.22 4.86
CA THR A 286 -7.66 16.83 5.22
C THR A 286 -8.86 16.28 4.45
N ALA A 287 -9.84 17.12 4.14
CA ALA A 287 -10.98 16.76 3.30
C ALA A 287 -10.53 16.39 1.89
N THR A 288 -9.68 17.20 1.26
CA THR A 288 -9.08 16.89 -0.06
C THR A 288 -8.30 15.58 -0.01
N ALA A 289 -7.46 15.37 1.02
CA ALA A 289 -6.72 14.12 1.20
C ALA A 289 -7.65 12.91 1.29
N THR A 290 -8.75 13.03 2.02
CA THR A 290 -9.75 11.96 2.15
C THR A 290 -10.43 11.67 0.81
N TYR A 291 -10.86 12.69 0.08
CA TYR A 291 -11.48 12.52 -1.24
C TYR A 291 -10.54 11.90 -2.27
N LEU A 292 -9.27 12.30 -2.30
CA LEU A 292 -8.27 11.71 -3.19
C LEU A 292 -8.08 10.22 -2.89
N PHE A 293 -7.97 9.86 -1.61
CA PHE A 293 -7.72 8.47 -1.24
C PHE A 293 -8.94 7.59 -1.49
N VAL A 294 -10.13 8.06 -1.16
CA VAL A 294 -11.39 7.33 -1.42
C VAL A 294 -11.68 7.27 -2.92
N GLY A 295 -11.50 8.38 -3.64
CA GLY A 295 -11.73 8.42 -5.09
C GLY A 295 -10.80 7.52 -5.90
N ALA A 296 -9.59 7.26 -5.40
CA ALA A 296 -8.67 6.29 -6.03
C ALA A 296 -9.08 4.84 -5.75
N ALA A 297 -9.88 4.60 -4.70
CA ALA A 297 -10.36 3.28 -4.32
C ALA A 297 -11.65 2.87 -5.06
N LEU A 298 -12.39 3.84 -5.60
CA LEU A 298 -13.62 3.64 -6.37
C LEU A 298 -13.33 3.49 -7.86
#